data_ef0b708dfeca09027d528ac9d197beee
#
_entry.id   ef0b708dfeca09027d528ac9d197beee
#
_cell.length_a   1.000
_cell.length_b   1.000
_cell.length_c   1.000
_cell.angle_alpha   90.00
_cell.angle_beta   90.00
_cell.angle_gamma   90.00
#
_symmetry.space_group_name_H-M   'P 1'
#
loop_
_entity.id
_entity.type
_entity.pdbx_description
1 polymer ?
#
loop_
_entity_poly.entity_id
_entity_poly.type
_entity_poly.pdbx_seq_one_letter_code
_entity_poly.pdbx_strand_id
1 'polypeptide(L)'
;VWRRLGAKVTVVEYAPRIVPAMDVEVADAFARILKKQGLVLQTATKVVSVERKGAGAVVTVEPAAGGPVETIAADVVLLSIGRRPNTDGLNLAATGLAVDARGRVPIDHHFATAVPG
;
A
#
# COMPACT_ATOMS: atom_id res chain seq x y z
N VAL A 1 10.94 9.83 -3.76
CA VAL A 1 10.83 11.02 -4.61
C VAL A 1 10.58 12.24 -3.75
N TRP A 2 9.42 12.43 -3.10
CA TRP A 2 9.01 13.66 -2.39
C TRP A 2 9.96 14.12 -1.31
N ARG A 3 10.57 13.21 -0.54
CA ARG A 3 11.57 13.59 0.46
C ARG A 3 12.77 14.33 -0.17
N ARG A 4 13.19 13.92 -1.38
CA ARG A 4 14.27 14.60 -2.13
C ARG A 4 13.87 15.96 -2.67
N LEU A 5 12.56 16.20 -2.81
CA LEU A 5 11.98 17.48 -3.23
C LEU A 5 11.65 18.40 -2.04
N GLY A 6 12.06 18.03 -0.82
CA GLY A 6 11.91 18.85 0.38
C GLY A 6 10.72 18.52 1.27
N ALA A 7 9.82 17.62 0.88
CA ALA A 7 8.67 17.26 1.70
C ALA A 7 9.11 16.51 2.97
N LYS A 8 8.42 16.72 4.09
CA LYS A 8 8.43 15.78 5.21
C LYS A 8 7.59 14.57 4.84
N VAL A 9 8.16 13.38 4.92
CA VAL A 9 7.47 12.14 4.54
C VAL A 9 7.36 11.23 5.75
N THR A 10 6.12 10.88 6.12
CA THR A 10 5.82 9.83 7.10
C THR A 10 5.22 8.65 6.36
N VAL A 11 5.75 7.46 6.58
CA VAL A 11 5.23 6.19 6.08
C VAL A 11 4.55 5.49 7.24
N VAL A 12 3.27 5.17 7.08
CA VAL A 12 2.51 4.36 8.04
C VAL A 12 2.33 2.99 7.42
N GLU A 13 2.81 1.95 8.10
CA GLU A 13 2.77 0.57 7.63
C GLU A 13 2.16 -0.33 8.71
N TYR A 14 1.13 -1.09 8.34
CA TYR A 14 0.47 -2.03 9.24
C TYR A 14 1.38 -3.18 9.67
N ALA A 15 2.22 -3.67 8.76
CA ALA A 15 3.19 -4.72 9.06
C ALA A 15 4.28 -4.24 10.03
N PRO A 16 4.94 -5.15 10.77
CA PRO A 16 6.00 -4.79 11.69
C PRO A 16 7.27 -4.25 11.02
N ARG A 17 7.35 -4.35 9.69
CA ARG A 17 8.47 -3.83 8.87
C ARG A 17 7.98 -3.34 7.52
N ILE A 18 8.73 -2.42 6.91
CA ILE A 18 8.49 -2.01 5.53
C ILE A 18 8.89 -3.14 4.56
N VAL A 19 8.35 -3.12 3.33
CA VAL A 19 8.61 -4.12 2.28
C VAL A 19 8.56 -5.56 2.79
N PRO A 20 7.43 -6.01 3.39
CA PRO A 20 7.34 -7.27 4.12
C PRO A 20 7.60 -8.51 3.26
N ALA A 21 7.53 -8.40 1.94
CA ALA A 21 7.82 -9.48 1.00
C ALA A 21 9.33 -9.67 0.73
N MET A 22 10.17 -8.76 1.21
CA MET A 22 11.61 -8.85 1.07
C MET A 22 12.23 -9.62 2.23
N ASP A 23 13.47 -10.09 2.03
CA ASP A 23 14.29 -10.64 3.09
C ASP A 23 14.41 -9.66 4.28
N VAL A 24 14.47 -10.20 5.50
CA VAL A 24 14.45 -9.40 6.73
C VAL A 24 15.64 -8.46 6.82
N GLU A 25 16.84 -8.96 6.51
CA GLU A 25 18.07 -8.15 6.58
C GLU A 25 18.04 -7.02 5.56
N VAL A 26 17.53 -7.30 4.35
CA VAL A 26 17.34 -6.31 3.29
C VAL A 26 16.34 -5.25 3.72
N ALA A 27 15.19 -5.65 4.27
CA ALA A 27 14.15 -4.74 4.74
C ALA A 27 14.67 -3.82 5.86
N ASP A 28 15.42 -4.38 6.82
CA ASP A 28 16.00 -3.62 7.93
C ASP A 28 17.10 -2.66 7.46
N ALA A 29 17.95 -3.09 6.54
CA ALA A 29 18.96 -2.22 5.94
C ALA A 29 18.30 -1.06 5.18
N PHE A 30 17.25 -1.35 4.42
CA PHE A 30 16.49 -0.34 3.70
C PHE A 30 15.80 0.64 4.65
N ALA A 31 15.19 0.16 5.73
CA ALA A 31 14.58 1.03 6.74
C ALA A 31 15.60 1.99 7.36
N ARG A 32 16.82 1.50 7.68
CA ARG A 32 17.91 2.35 8.21
C ARG A 32 18.31 3.44 7.19
N ILE A 33 18.41 3.09 5.92
CA ILE A 33 18.75 4.05 4.86
C ILE A 33 17.66 5.12 4.74
N LEU A 34 16.40 4.74 4.71
CA LEU A 34 15.29 5.69 4.61
C LEU A 34 15.22 6.64 5.81
N LYS A 35 15.43 6.13 7.02
CA LYS A 35 15.51 6.96 8.24
C LYS A 35 16.67 7.96 8.17
N LYS A 36 17.86 7.53 7.71
CA LYS A 36 19.01 8.44 7.47
C LYS A 36 18.70 9.52 6.42
N GLN A 37 17.85 9.22 5.45
CA GLN A 37 17.37 10.19 4.47
C GLN A 37 16.28 11.11 5.02
N GLY A 38 15.87 10.95 6.28
CA GLY A 38 14.90 11.79 6.95
C GLY A 38 13.44 11.42 6.74
N LEU A 39 13.13 10.16 6.35
CA LEU A 39 11.76 9.65 6.41
C LEU A 39 11.42 9.19 7.83
N VAL A 40 10.19 9.46 8.24
CA VAL A 40 9.59 8.88 9.45
C VAL A 40 8.91 7.57 9.06
N LEU A 41 9.27 6.46 9.71
CA LEU A 41 8.67 5.15 9.47
C LEU A 41 7.91 4.73 10.74
N GLN A 42 6.59 4.67 10.66
CA GLN A 42 5.69 4.14 11.68
C GLN A 42 5.20 2.76 11.22
N THR A 43 5.92 1.73 11.60
CA THR A 43 5.56 0.32 11.36
C THR A 43 4.71 -0.23 12.50
N ALA A 44 4.10 -1.41 12.31
CA ALA A 44 3.12 -1.98 13.23
C ALA A 44 2.02 -0.97 13.62
N THR A 45 1.61 -0.13 12.68
CA THR A 45 0.68 0.98 12.89
C THR A 45 -0.45 0.90 11.88
N LYS A 46 -1.67 0.93 12.37
CA LYS A 46 -2.89 0.89 11.57
C LYS A 46 -3.45 2.30 11.37
N VAL A 47 -3.81 2.64 10.14
CA VAL A 47 -4.62 3.83 9.85
C VAL A 47 -6.07 3.52 10.18
N VAL A 48 -6.69 4.31 11.05
CA VAL A 48 -8.08 4.19 11.47
C VAL A 48 -8.98 5.03 10.56
N SER A 49 -8.60 6.28 10.32
CA SER A 49 -9.34 7.19 9.44
C SER A 49 -8.43 8.21 8.77
N VAL A 50 -8.91 8.76 7.68
CA VAL A 50 -8.32 9.92 7.02
C VAL A 50 -9.43 10.92 6.77
N GLU A 51 -9.32 12.09 7.35
CA GLU A 51 -10.31 13.15 7.24
C GLU A 51 -9.71 14.38 6.58
N ARG A 52 -10.39 14.94 5.59
CA ARG A 52 -9.99 16.19 4.98
C ARG A 52 -10.23 17.35 5.97
N LYS A 53 -9.23 18.18 6.19
CA LYS A 53 -9.34 19.36 7.07
C LYS A 53 -8.73 20.57 6.38
N GLY A 54 -9.60 21.45 5.91
CA GLY A 54 -9.16 22.60 5.10
C GLY A 54 -8.46 22.17 3.81
N ALA A 55 -7.25 22.64 3.59
CA ALA A 55 -6.42 22.30 2.43
C ALA A 55 -5.64 21.00 2.59
N GLY A 56 -5.58 20.43 3.80
CA GLY A 56 -4.85 19.22 4.14
C GLY A 56 -5.75 18.09 4.64
N ALA A 57 -5.16 17.16 5.38
CA ALA A 57 -5.85 16.03 6.00
C ALA A 57 -5.32 15.76 7.41
N VAL A 58 -6.14 15.10 8.21
CA VAL A 58 -5.76 14.50 9.50
C VAL A 58 -5.88 13.00 9.35
N VAL A 59 -4.79 12.31 9.59
CA VAL A 59 -4.71 10.84 9.59
C VAL A 59 -4.73 10.37 11.03
N THR A 60 -5.71 9.56 11.39
CA THR A 60 -5.81 8.92 12.70
C THR A 60 -5.18 7.55 12.63
N VAL A 61 -4.26 7.28 13.55
CA VAL A 61 -3.49 6.03 13.59
C VAL A 61 -3.55 5.40 14.98
N GLU A 62 -3.38 4.09 15.04
CA GLU A 62 -3.23 3.34 16.30
C GLU A 62 -2.20 2.23 16.12
N PRO A 63 -1.58 1.71 17.18
CA PRO A 63 -0.77 0.50 17.09
C PRO A 63 -1.57 -0.67 16.52
N ALA A 64 -0.97 -1.49 15.63
CA ALA A 64 -1.66 -2.62 15.01
C ALA A 64 -2.17 -3.65 16.04
N ALA A 65 -1.54 -3.73 17.20
CA ALA A 65 -1.95 -4.57 18.33
C ALA A 65 -3.05 -3.92 19.21
N GLY A 66 -3.52 -2.73 18.85
CA GLY A 66 -4.39 -1.90 19.68
C GLY A 66 -3.61 -1.03 20.64
N GLY A 67 -4.21 0.09 21.06
CA GLY A 67 -3.58 1.03 21.99
C GLY A 67 -4.07 2.46 21.78
N PRO A 68 -3.31 3.46 22.28
CA PRO A 68 -3.70 4.85 22.18
C PRO A 68 -3.74 5.31 20.73
N VAL A 69 -4.75 6.08 20.41
CA VAL A 69 -4.94 6.70 19.09
C VAL A 69 -4.11 7.97 19.01
N GLU A 70 -3.41 8.16 17.91
CA GLU A 70 -2.64 9.35 17.59
C GLU A 70 -3.14 9.98 16.29
N THR A 71 -2.84 11.25 16.07
CA THR A 71 -3.18 11.95 14.83
C THR A 71 -1.94 12.53 14.15
N ILE A 72 -1.91 12.46 12.83
CA ILE A 72 -0.86 13.01 11.97
C ILE A 72 -1.52 14.01 11.04
N ALA A 73 -1.11 15.28 11.13
CA ALA A 73 -1.51 16.29 10.14
C ALA A 73 -0.63 16.15 8.89
N ALA A 74 -1.24 16.25 7.71
CA ALA A 74 -0.55 16.16 6.43
C ALA A 74 -1.20 17.07 5.39
N ASP A 75 -0.40 17.61 4.47
CA ASP A 75 -0.90 18.35 3.31
C ASP A 75 -1.47 17.38 2.27
N VAL A 76 -0.84 16.22 2.09
CA VAL A 76 -1.22 15.21 1.13
C VAL A 76 -1.09 13.83 1.76
N VAL A 77 -2.08 12.98 1.53
CA VAL A 77 -2.05 11.56 1.91
C VAL A 77 -2.07 10.71 0.65
N LEU A 78 -1.04 9.87 0.48
CA LEU A 78 -0.98 8.87 -0.57
C LEU A 78 -1.42 7.52 -0.03
N LEU A 79 -2.47 6.95 -0.60
CA LEU A 79 -2.91 5.61 -0.32
C LEU A 79 -2.17 4.61 -1.24
N SER A 80 -1.26 3.81 -0.66
CA SER A 80 -0.41 2.84 -1.38
C SER A 80 -0.49 1.45 -0.76
N ILE A 81 -1.70 0.98 -0.43
CA ILE A 81 -1.94 -0.25 0.32
C ILE A 81 -2.06 -1.51 -0.55
N GLY A 82 -1.69 -1.44 -1.81
CA GLY A 82 -1.69 -2.58 -2.72
C GLY A 82 -2.30 -2.27 -4.08
N ARG A 83 -2.59 -3.33 -4.83
CA ARG A 83 -3.13 -3.25 -6.19
C ARG A 83 -4.28 -4.23 -6.35
N ARG A 84 -5.27 -3.84 -7.13
CA ARG A 84 -6.35 -4.72 -7.59
C ARG A 84 -6.21 -4.94 -9.09
N PRO A 85 -6.61 -6.12 -9.60
CA PRO A 85 -6.74 -6.33 -11.05
C PRO A 85 -7.68 -5.28 -11.64
N ASN A 86 -7.31 -4.74 -12.79
CA ASN A 86 -8.15 -3.80 -13.51
C ASN A 86 -8.82 -4.53 -14.69
N THR A 87 -9.82 -5.34 -14.36
CA THR A 87 -10.58 -6.16 -15.31
C THR A 87 -11.93 -5.57 -15.69
N ASP A 88 -12.30 -4.46 -15.04
CA ASP A 88 -13.55 -3.77 -15.32
C ASP A 88 -13.55 -3.22 -16.76
N GLY A 89 -14.66 -3.42 -17.49
CA GLY A 89 -14.82 -2.94 -18.87
C GLY A 89 -14.14 -3.81 -19.94
N LEU A 90 -13.42 -4.88 -19.59
CA LEU A 90 -12.80 -5.79 -20.57
C LEU A 90 -13.81 -6.71 -21.28
N ASN A 91 -15.07 -6.71 -20.84
CA ASN A 91 -16.13 -7.57 -21.39
C ASN A 91 -15.73 -9.05 -21.53
N LEU A 92 -15.05 -9.57 -20.50
CA LEU A 92 -14.48 -10.93 -20.49
C LEU A 92 -15.53 -12.02 -20.77
N ALA A 93 -16.78 -11.79 -20.36
CA ALA A 93 -17.87 -12.72 -20.60
C ALA A 93 -18.13 -12.95 -22.10
N ALA A 94 -17.90 -11.95 -22.95
CA ALA A 94 -18.05 -12.09 -24.41
C ALA A 94 -16.98 -13.04 -25.02
N THR A 95 -15.87 -13.24 -24.32
CA THR A 95 -14.81 -14.16 -24.72
C THR A 95 -14.92 -15.52 -24.03
N GLY A 96 -15.93 -15.74 -23.18
CA GLY A 96 -16.08 -16.95 -22.38
C GLY A 96 -15.19 -17.03 -21.14
N LEU A 97 -14.54 -15.91 -20.79
CA LEU A 97 -13.69 -15.81 -19.61
C LEU A 97 -14.45 -15.25 -18.41
N ALA A 98 -14.08 -15.70 -17.22
CA ALA A 98 -14.54 -15.14 -15.95
C ALA A 98 -13.34 -14.83 -15.06
N VAL A 99 -13.52 -13.91 -14.12
CA VAL A 99 -12.51 -13.60 -13.13
C VAL A 99 -12.64 -14.51 -11.89
N ASP A 100 -11.54 -14.73 -11.20
CA ASP A 100 -11.53 -15.42 -9.90
C ASP A 100 -12.11 -14.53 -8.78
N ALA A 101 -12.22 -15.07 -7.56
CA ALA A 101 -12.71 -14.35 -6.39
C ALA A 101 -11.86 -13.11 -6.02
N ARG A 102 -10.67 -12.96 -6.60
CA ARG A 102 -9.78 -11.81 -6.44
C ARG A 102 -9.81 -10.84 -7.62
N GLY A 103 -10.73 -11.05 -8.57
CA GLY A 103 -10.88 -10.24 -9.78
C GLY A 103 -9.81 -10.47 -10.85
N ARG A 104 -9.04 -11.57 -10.81
CA ARG A 104 -7.99 -11.89 -11.78
C ARG A 104 -8.52 -12.83 -12.82
N VAL A 105 -8.04 -12.71 -14.06
CA VAL A 105 -8.25 -13.71 -15.09
C VAL A 105 -7.42 -14.96 -14.75
N PRO A 106 -8.04 -16.15 -14.55
CA PRO A 106 -7.30 -17.37 -14.30
C PRO A 106 -6.42 -17.74 -15.51
N ILE A 107 -5.19 -18.13 -15.22
CA ILE A 107 -4.20 -18.59 -16.22
C ILE A 107 -3.50 -19.85 -15.71
N ASP A 108 -2.99 -20.66 -16.63
CA ASP A 108 -2.14 -21.79 -16.30
C ASP A 108 -0.66 -21.37 -16.12
N HIS A 109 0.25 -22.34 -15.96
CA HIS A 109 1.68 -22.11 -15.80
C HIS A 109 2.39 -21.61 -17.07
N HIS A 110 1.73 -21.66 -18.22
CA HIS A 110 2.18 -21.07 -19.49
C HIS A 110 1.54 -19.70 -19.75
N PHE A 111 0.82 -19.14 -18.78
CA PHE A 111 0.05 -17.92 -18.88
C PHE A 111 -1.12 -17.98 -19.89
N ALA A 112 -1.53 -19.20 -20.28
CA ALA A 112 -2.69 -19.37 -21.15
C ALA A 112 -3.98 -19.34 -20.33
N THR A 113 -5.03 -18.73 -20.91
CA THR A 113 -6.39 -18.73 -20.36
C THR A 113 -7.14 -19.99 -20.75
N ALA A 114 -8.38 -20.13 -20.26
CA ALA A 114 -9.26 -21.24 -20.67
C ALA A 114 -9.72 -21.13 -22.14
N VAL A 115 -9.53 -19.99 -22.77
CA VAL A 115 -9.89 -19.75 -24.18
C VAL A 115 -8.62 -19.74 -25.02
N PRO A 116 -8.55 -20.59 -26.09
CA PRO A 116 -7.42 -20.61 -27.01
C PRO A 116 -7.26 -19.30 -27.80
N GLY A 117 -6.01 -18.85 -28.03
CA GLY A 117 -5.74 -17.65 -28.84
C GLY A 117 -4.91 -16.60 -28.15
#